data_cb86839312c290ce08ca6dcd16556256
#
_entry.id   cb86839312c290ce08ca6dcd16556256
#
_cell.length_a   1.000
_cell.length_b   1.000
_cell.length_c   1.000
_cell.angle_alpha   90.00
_cell.angle_beta   90.00
_cell.angle_gamma   90.00
#
_symmetry.space_group_name_H-M   'P 1'
#
loop_
_entity.id
_entity.type
_entity.pdbx_description
1 polymer ?
#
loop_
_entity_poly.entity_id
_entity_poly.type
_entity_poly.pdbx_seq_one_letter_code
_entity_poly.pdbx_strand_id
1 'polypeptide(L)'
;KQNPASPPLPDFRNFGVMLRILLGVNAQALLAALLLAGGISDWVRQFVDLAAWVQPLLLFNLALLAGVSPLLRRLPVVGARAFLLVLAALSASLFVDFWQFMGVDEGGWQRALRAALLAAFAAATLLYYFHLRAKAFSPAVTEARLQALTARIRPHFLFNSLNAVLSLIRAE
;
A
#
# COMPACT_ATOMS: atom_id res chain seq x y z
N LYS A 1 20.79 6.92 -10.69
CA LYS A 1 19.90 8.05 -11.03
C LYS A 1 18.46 7.52 -11.08
N GLN A 2 17.68 7.77 -10.06
CA GLN A 2 16.25 7.43 -10.06
C GLN A 2 15.55 8.38 -11.03
N ASN A 3 14.75 7.80 -11.94
CA ASN A 3 13.93 8.59 -12.85
C ASN A 3 12.92 9.42 -12.00
N PRO A 4 12.92 10.75 -12.07
CA PRO A 4 12.06 11.60 -11.25
C PRO A 4 10.55 11.38 -11.44
N ALA A 5 10.16 10.61 -12.46
CA ALA A 5 8.75 10.31 -12.78
C ALA A 5 8.14 9.14 -11.98
N SER A 6 8.92 8.37 -11.22
CA SER A 6 8.41 7.21 -10.49
C SER A 6 8.49 7.43 -8.99
N PRO A 7 7.36 7.47 -8.26
CA PRO A 7 7.38 7.61 -6.82
C PRO A 7 8.14 6.44 -6.18
N PRO A 8 8.93 6.72 -5.13
CA PRO A 8 9.72 5.71 -4.44
C PRO A 8 8.83 4.65 -3.80
N LEU A 9 9.37 3.45 -3.60
CA LEU A 9 8.71 2.40 -2.83
C LEU A 9 8.48 2.84 -1.39
N PRO A 10 7.39 2.38 -0.74
CA PRO A 10 7.15 2.64 0.66
C PRO A 10 8.26 2.03 1.53
N ASP A 11 8.50 2.63 2.68
CA ASP A 11 9.40 2.06 3.68
C ASP A 11 8.69 0.95 4.45
N PHE A 12 9.02 -0.31 4.14
CA PHE A 12 8.39 -1.49 4.76
C PHE A 12 8.77 -1.68 6.25
N ARG A 13 9.70 -0.89 6.79
CA ARG A 13 10.00 -0.83 8.23
C ARG A 13 9.09 0.15 8.98
N ASN A 14 8.37 0.99 8.28
CA ASN A 14 7.44 1.93 8.88
C ASN A 14 6.17 1.20 9.31
N PHE A 15 5.84 1.29 10.60
CA PHE A 15 4.64 0.67 11.16
C PHE A 15 3.36 1.07 10.44
N GLY A 16 3.23 2.35 10.04
CA GLY A 16 2.08 2.83 9.29
C GLY A 16 1.96 2.21 7.89
N VAL A 17 3.07 1.81 7.25
CA VAL A 17 3.08 1.05 5.99
C VAL A 17 2.65 -0.39 6.25
N MET A 18 3.23 -1.04 7.26
CA MET A 18 2.88 -2.41 7.66
C MET A 18 1.39 -2.53 7.99
N LEU A 19 0.86 -1.58 8.77
CA LEU A 19 -0.56 -1.54 9.12
C LEU A 19 -1.46 -1.42 7.88
N ARG A 20 -1.09 -0.59 6.90
CA ARG A 20 -1.85 -0.46 5.64
C ARG A 20 -1.81 -1.73 4.80
N ILE A 21 -0.67 -2.43 4.78
CA ILE A 21 -0.57 -3.73 4.10
C ILE A 21 -1.49 -4.73 4.79
N LEU A 22 -1.41 -4.82 6.12
CA LEU A 22 -2.25 -5.71 6.91
C LEU A 22 -3.74 -5.43 6.68
N LEU A 23 -4.17 -4.18 6.78
CA LEU A 23 -5.56 -3.78 6.54
C LEU A 23 -5.97 -4.04 5.08
N GLY A 24 -5.10 -3.74 4.11
CA GLY A 24 -5.40 -3.92 2.70
C GLY A 24 -5.56 -5.39 2.29
N VAL A 25 -4.71 -6.28 2.80
CA VAL A 25 -4.84 -7.73 2.55
C VAL A 25 -6.08 -8.29 3.24
N ASN A 26 -6.35 -7.87 4.49
CA ASN A 26 -7.57 -8.31 5.19
C ASN A 26 -8.85 -7.80 4.51
N ALA A 27 -8.86 -6.59 3.97
CA ALA A 27 -9.99 -6.08 3.19
C ALA A 27 -10.22 -6.90 1.92
N GLN A 28 -9.13 -7.32 1.22
CA GLN A 28 -9.24 -8.20 0.06
C GLN A 28 -9.72 -9.60 0.44
N ALA A 29 -9.25 -10.16 1.55
CA ALA A 29 -9.71 -11.44 2.09
C ALA A 29 -11.20 -11.39 2.47
N LEU A 30 -11.62 -10.29 3.11
CA LEU A 30 -13.01 -10.04 3.47
C LEU A 30 -13.92 -9.98 2.22
N LEU A 31 -13.48 -9.26 1.20
CA LEU A 31 -14.19 -9.17 -0.08
C LEU A 31 -14.26 -10.52 -0.78
N ALA A 32 -13.15 -11.28 -0.80
CA ALA A 32 -13.13 -12.62 -1.37
C ALA A 32 -14.09 -13.57 -0.63
N ALA A 33 -14.10 -13.55 0.69
CA ALA A 33 -15.03 -14.33 1.50
C ALA A 33 -16.50 -13.97 1.19
N LEU A 34 -16.80 -12.68 1.03
CA LEU A 34 -18.15 -12.22 0.65
C LEU A 34 -18.57 -12.72 -0.73
N LEU A 35 -17.64 -12.74 -1.70
CA LEU A 35 -17.92 -13.22 -3.06
C LEU A 35 -18.10 -14.75 -3.13
N LEU A 36 -17.44 -15.49 -2.22
CA LEU A 36 -17.51 -16.96 -2.17
C LEU A 36 -18.66 -17.47 -1.31
N ALA A 37 -19.22 -16.64 -0.44
CA ALA A 37 -20.27 -17.04 0.47
C ALA A 37 -21.60 -17.25 -0.25
N GLY A 38 -22.29 -18.35 0.08
CA GLY A 38 -23.65 -18.63 -0.39
C GLY A 38 -24.74 -17.82 0.31
N GLY A 39 -24.40 -17.11 1.39
CA GLY A 39 -25.29 -16.28 2.17
C GLY A 39 -24.58 -15.55 3.32
N ILE A 40 -25.29 -14.62 3.98
CA ILE A 40 -24.70 -13.78 5.04
C ILE A 40 -24.16 -14.59 6.22
N SER A 41 -24.83 -15.68 6.60
CA SER A 41 -24.36 -16.57 7.67
C SER A 41 -23.10 -17.35 7.32
N ASP A 42 -22.89 -17.64 6.05
CA ASP A 42 -21.73 -18.40 5.55
C ASP A 42 -20.48 -17.50 5.38
N TRP A 43 -20.71 -16.21 5.17
CA TRP A 43 -19.63 -15.24 4.95
C TRP A 43 -18.60 -15.17 6.10
N VAL A 44 -19.05 -15.14 7.35
CA VAL A 44 -18.17 -15.08 8.52
C VAL A 44 -17.28 -16.32 8.59
N ARG A 45 -17.87 -17.50 8.36
CA ARG A 45 -17.14 -18.75 8.30
C ARG A 45 -16.10 -18.74 7.19
N GLN A 46 -16.48 -18.36 5.97
CA GLN A 46 -15.57 -18.24 4.83
C GLN A 46 -14.42 -17.28 5.11
N PHE A 47 -14.69 -16.16 5.77
CA PHE A 47 -13.65 -15.22 6.16
C PHE A 47 -12.69 -15.81 7.19
N VAL A 48 -13.19 -16.49 8.23
CA VAL A 48 -12.35 -17.15 9.25
C VAL A 48 -11.46 -18.23 8.61
N ASP A 49 -12.05 -19.07 7.76
CA ASP A 49 -11.33 -20.13 7.05
C ASP A 49 -10.22 -19.53 6.16
N LEU A 50 -10.53 -18.49 5.40
CA LEU A 50 -9.56 -17.79 4.56
C LEU A 50 -8.48 -17.08 5.39
N ALA A 51 -8.87 -16.45 6.50
CA ALA A 51 -7.94 -15.75 7.38
C ALA A 51 -6.94 -16.72 8.04
N ALA A 52 -7.34 -17.94 8.38
CA ALA A 52 -6.46 -18.97 8.92
C ALA A 52 -5.27 -19.25 8.00
N TRP A 53 -5.48 -19.18 6.68
CA TRP A 53 -4.42 -19.35 5.68
C TRP A 53 -3.65 -18.05 5.38
N VAL A 54 -4.36 -16.94 5.27
CA VAL A 54 -3.78 -15.65 4.86
C VAL A 54 -2.92 -15.03 5.97
N GLN A 55 -3.33 -15.11 7.24
CA GLN A 55 -2.64 -14.39 8.31
C GLN A 55 -1.21 -14.86 8.56
N PRO A 56 -0.91 -16.17 8.69
CA PRO A 56 0.47 -16.62 8.88
C PRO A 56 1.37 -16.22 7.71
N LEU A 57 0.88 -16.37 6.48
CA LEU A 57 1.59 -15.97 5.26
C LEU A 57 1.84 -14.45 5.23
N LEU A 58 0.84 -13.65 5.59
CA LEU A 58 0.93 -12.19 5.64
C LEU A 58 1.97 -11.72 6.65
N LEU A 59 1.95 -12.27 7.87
CA LEU A 59 2.92 -11.94 8.92
C LEU A 59 4.34 -12.34 8.52
N PHE A 60 4.50 -13.52 7.92
CA PHE A 60 5.78 -13.94 7.37
C PHE A 60 6.30 -12.98 6.30
N ASN A 61 5.44 -12.60 5.34
CA ASN A 61 5.81 -11.65 4.29
C ASN A 61 6.13 -10.26 4.85
N LEU A 62 5.41 -9.77 5.86
CA LEU A 62 5.72 -8.49 6.51
C LEU A 62 7.10 -8.51 7.18
N ALA A 63 7.42 -9.58 7.91
CA ALA A 63 8.74 -9.75 8.51
C ALA A 63 9.85 -9.81 7.45
N LEU A 64 9.62 -10.57 6.38
CA LEU A 64 10.56 -10.69 5.27
C LEU A 64 10.78 -9.34 4.56
N LEU A 65 9.71 -8.59 4.27
CA LEU A 65 9.78 -7.26 3.66
C LEU A 65 10.53 -6.25 4.54
N ALA A 66 10.34 -6.30 5.85
CA ALA A 66 11.09 -5.47 6.78
C ALA A 66 12.60 -5.78 6.74
N GLY A 67 12.96 -7.07 6.64
CA GLY A 67 14.35 -7.51 6.52
C GLY A 67 14.99 -7.11 5.19
N VAL A 68 14.28 -7.31 4.07
CA VAL A 68 14.78 -7.05 2.70
C VAL A 68 14.67 -5.57 2.31
N SER A 69 13.97 -4.74 3.07
CA SER A 69 13.75 -3.31 2.78
C SER A 69 15.04 -2.53 2.40
N PRO A 70 16.21 -2.72 3.07
CA PRO A 70 17.44 -2.02 2.68
C PRO A 70 17.95 -2.43 1.29
N LEU A 71 17.76 -3.69 0.91
CA LEU A 71 18.18 -4.22 -0.39
C LEU A 71 17.27 -3.67 -1.51
N LEU A 72 15.95 -3.60 -1.26
CA LEU A 72 14.98 -3.06 -2.22
C LEU A 72 15.28 -1.60 -2.60
N ARG A 73 15.82 -0.81 -1.67
CA ARG A 73 16.20 0.58 -1.94
C ARG A 73 17.37 0.72 -2.92
N ARG A 74 18.17 -0.34 -3.14
CA ARG A 74 19.30 -0.37 -4.10
C ARG A 74 18.85 -0.72 -5.51
N LEU A 75 17.67 -1.31 -5.66
CA LEU A 75 17.12 -1.72 -6.95
C LEU A 75 16.42 -0.55 -7.67
N PRO A 76 16.41 -0.55 -9.01
CA PRO A 76 15.55 0.35 -9.76
C PRO A 76 14.09 0.06 -9.41
N VAL A 77 13.24 1.09 -9.41
CA VAL A 77 11.83 1.00 -8.96
C VAL A 77 11.05 -0.12 -9.65
N VAL A 78 11.27 -0.32 -10.95
CA VAL A 78 10.62 -1.39 -11.72
C VAL A 78 11.09 -2.77 -11.24
N GLY A 79 12.41 -2.96 -11.08
CA GLY A 79 12.98 -4.21 -10.58
C GLY A 79 12.52 -4.54 -9.16
N ALA A 80 12.46 -3.54 -8.29
CA ALA A 80 11.98 -3.74 -6.93
C ALA A 80 10.48 -4.10 -6.88
N ARG A 81 9.64 -3.52 -7.74
CA ARG A 81 8.23 -3.91 -7.87
C ARG A 81 8.08 -5.34 -8.39
N ALA A 82 8.82 -5.70 -9.43
CA ALA A 82 8.84 -7.07 -9.95
C ALA A 82 9.27 -8.07 -8.88
N PHE A 83 10.34 -7.74 -8.13
CA PHE A 83 10.80 -8.57 -7.01
C PHE A 83 9.70 -8.78 -5.96
N LEU A 84 8.95 -7.74 -5.59
CA LEU A 84 7.87 -7.84 -4.61
C LEU A 84 6.72 -8.74 -5.09
N LEU A 85 6.36 -8.67 -6.37
CA LEU A 85 5.34 -9.55 -6.96
C LEU A 85 5.80 -11.02 -6.97
N VAL A 86 7.04 -11.26 -7.40
CA VAL A 86 7.63 -12.60 -7.40
C VAL A 86 7.76 -13.15 -5.98
N LEU A 87 8.18 -12.33 -5.02
CA LEU A 87 8.29 -12.72 -3.61
C LEU A 87 6.93 -13.14 -3.05
N ALA A 88 5.88 -12.36 -3.30
CA ALA A 88 4.52 -12.69 -2.86
C ALA A 88 4.01 -13.99 -3.50
N ALA A 89 4.25 -14.19 -4.79
CA ALA A 89 3.85 -15.39 -5.49
C ALA A 89 4.59 -16.63 -4.97
N LEU A 90 5.92 -16.54 -4.86
CA LEU A 90 6.75 -17.66 -4.38
C LEU A 90 6.45 -18.02 -2.94
N SER A 91 6.33 -17.03 -2.05
CA SER A 91 6.01 -17.30 -0.64
C SER A 91 4.66 -17.98 -0.48
N ALA A 92 3.66 -17.60 -1.30
CA ALA A 92 2.34 -18.20 -1.26
C ALA A 92 2.34 -19.65 -1.80
N SER A 93 3.06 -19.94 -2.90
CA SER A 93 3.17 -21.29 -3.41
C SER A 93 3.92 -22.21 -2.43
N LEU A 94 5.07 -21.74 -1.91
CA LEU A 94 5.84 -22.49 -0.91
C LEU A 94 5.06 -22.73 0.39
N PHE A 95 4.18 -21.81 0.76
CA PHE A 95 3.32 -21.96 1.93
C PHE A 95 2.28 -23.08 1.71
N VAL A 96 1.68 -23.18 0.51
CA VAL A 96 0.79 -24.29 0.15
C VAL A 96 1.53 -25.60 0.14
N ASP A 97 2.72 -25.67 -0.49
CA ASP A 97 3.56 -26.87 -0.54
C ASP A 97 4.00 -27.32 0.86
N PHE A 98 4.30 -26.39 1.77
CA PHE A 98 4.61 -26.69 3.14
C PHE A 98 3.44 -27.35 3.89
N TRP A 99 2.21 -26.84 3.74
CA TRP A 99 1.03 -27.44 4.36
C TRP A 99 0.67 -28.80 3.77
N GLN A 100 0.92 -28.98 2.48
CA GLN A 100 0.80 -30.29 1.83
C GLN A 100 1.80 -31.29 2.42
N PHE A 101 3.05 -30.85 2.59
CA PHE A 101 4.09 -31.69 3.22
C PHE A 101 3.74 -32.07 4.67
N MET A 102 3.10 -31.17 5.42
CA MET A 102 2.60 -31.44 6.79
C MET A 102 1.35 -32.32 6.82
N GLY A 103 0.79 -32.73 5.70
CA GLY A 103 -0.41 -33.56 5.62
C GLY A 103 -1.70 -32.86 6.02
N VAL A 104 -1.69 -31.54 6.09
CA VAL A 104 -2.87 -30.72 6.48
C VAL A 104 -3.74 -30.41 5.26
N ASP A 105 -3.16 -30.40 4.08
CA ASP A 105 -3.84 -30.08 2.83
C ASP A 105 -3.51 -31.14 1.75
N GLU A 106 -4.53 -31.55 0.98
CA GLU A 106 -4.35 -32.42 -0.20
C GLU A 106 -3.91 -31.63 -1.44
N GLY A 107 -3.31 -30.46 -1.27
CA GLY A 107 -2.84 -29.49 -2.25
C GLY A 107 -2.57 -30.04 -3.65
N GLY A 108 -1.65 -29.54 -4.32
CA GLY A 108 -1.24 -29.91 -5.66
C GLY A 108 -0.81 -28.64 -6.40
N TRP A 109 -0.04 -28.80 -7.45
CA TRP A 109 0.52 -27.69 -8.21
C TRP A 109 -0.52 -26.64 -8.65
N GLN A 110 -1.78 -27.06 -8.91
CA GLN A 110 -2.87 -26.14 -9.27
C GLN A 110 -3.25 -25.20 -8.12
N ARG A 111 -3.25 -25.72 -6.87
CA ARG A 111 -3.55 -24.90 -5.69
C ARG A 111 -2.41 -23.95 -5.39
N ALA A 112 -1.17 -24.41 -5.46
CA ALA A 112 0.02 -23.57 -5.33
C ALA A 112 0.03 -22.45 -6.39
N LEU A 113 -0.28 -22.76 -7.64
CA LEU A 113 -0.39 -21.77 -8.72
C LEU A 113 -1.50 -20.73 -8.46
N ARG A 114 -2.69 -21.18 -8.02
CA ARG A 114 -3.79 -20.26 -7.65
C ARG A 114 -3.39 -19.34 -6.50
N ALA A 115 -2.76 -19.89 -5.46
CA ALA A 115 -2.27 -19.11 -4.33
C ALA A 115 -1.21 -18.07 -4.78
N ALA A 116 -0.27 -18.47 -5.63
CA ALA A 116 0.73 -17.57 -6.20
C ALA A 116 0.10 -16.41 -6.99
N LEU A 117 -0.87 -16.72 -7.86
CA LEU A 117 -1.57 -15.70 -8.68
C LEU A 117 -2.38 -14.74 -7.80
N LEU A 118 -3.11 -15.25 -6.80
CA LEU A 118 -3.88 -14.42 -5.86
C LEU A 118 -2.96 -13.53 -5.02
N ALA A 119 -1.84 -14.07 -4.53
CA ALA A 119 -0.87 -13.28 -3.76
C ALA A 119 -0.19 -12.21 -4.63
N ALA A 120 0.17 -12.53 -5.87
CA ALA A 120 0.70 -11.55 -6.82
C ALA A 120 -0.32 -10.46 -7.13
N PHE A 121 -1.59 -10.80 -7.33
CA PHE A 121 -2.67 -9.84 -7.55
C PHE A 121 -2.87 -8.93 -6.32
N ALA A 122 -2.89 -9.51 -5.12
CA ALA A 122 -3.00 -8.75 -3.89
C ALA A 122 -1.82 -7.78 -3.70
N ALA A 123 -0.60 -8.24 -3.98
CA ALA A 123 0.59 -7.40 -3.93
C ALA A 123 0.55 -6.28 -5.00
N ALA A 124 0.09 -6.58 -6.21
CA ALA A 124 -0.05 -5.59 -7.30
C ALA A 124 -1.05 -4.48 -6.93
N THR A 125 -2.19 -4.84 -6.35
CA THR A 125 -3.21 -3.88 -5.87
C THR A 125 -2.66 -2.97 -4.78
N LEU A 126 -1.91 -3.53 -3.82
CA LEU A 126 -1.26 -2.74 -2.77
C LEU A 126 -0.17 -1.82 -3.31
N LEU A 127 0.67 -2.31 -4.23
CA LEU A 127 1.68 -1.48 -4.89
C LEU A 127 1.05 -0.33 -5.67
N TYR A 128 -0.07 -0.58 -6.34
CA TYR A 128 -0.84 0.46 -7.02
C TYR A 128 -1.43 1.47 -6.03
N TYR A 129 -2.00 1.00 -4.92
CA TYR A 129 -2.46 1.89 -3.84
C TYR A 129 -1.34 2.80 -3.33
N PHE A 130 -0.16 2.23 -3.02
CA PHE A 130 0.97 3.04 -2.56
C PHE A 130 1.47 4.01 -3.62
N HIS A 131 1.41 3.63 -4.89
CA HIS A 131 1.74 4.52 -6.00
C HIS A 131 0.78 5.73 -6.08
N LEU A 132 -0.53 5.49 -6.01
CA LEU A 132 -1.54 6.56 -5.99
C LEU A 132 -1.37 7.46 -4.77
N ARG A 133 -1.15 6.85 -3.61
CA ARG A 133 -0.91 7.58 -2.38
C ARG A 133 0.32 8.48 -2.48
N ALA A 134 1.44 7.96 -2.98
CA ALA A 134 2.66 8.74 -3.16
C ALA A 134 2.46 9.93 -4.12
N LYS A 135 1.67 9.77 -5.17
CA LYS A 135 1.27 10.86 -6.06
C LYS A 135 0.42 11.91 -5.34
N ALA A 136 -0.58 11.47 -4.57
CA ALA A 136 -1.50 12.38 -3.87
C ALA A 136 -0.81 13.26 -2.81
N PHE A 137 0.25 12.75 -2.21
CA PHE A 137 1.03 13.46 -1.17
C PHE A 137 2.41 13.92 -1.66
N SER A 138 2.58 14.09 -2.98
CA SER A 138 3.84 14.59 -3.52
C SER A 138 4.04 16.08 -3.14
N PRO A 139 5.30 16.52 -2.93
CA PRO A 139 5.61 17.93 -2.66
C PRO A 139 5.03 18.88 -3.71
N ALA A 140 5.04 18.49 -4.98
CA ALA A 140 4.49 19.28 -6.08
C ALA A 140 2.97 19.54 -5.93
N VAL A 141 2.20 18.55 -5.46
CA VAL A 141 0.75 18.73 -5.20
C VAL A 141 0.53 19.66 -4.01
N THR A 142 1.35 19.55 -2.97
CA THR A 142 1.28 20.43 -1.78
C THR A 142 1.64 21.87 -2.16
N GLU A 143 2.68 22.07 -2.94
CA GLU A 143 3.09 23.37 -3.44
C GLU A 143 2.03 24.00 -4.35
N ALA A 144 1.47 23.25 -5.29
CA ALA A 144 0.38 23.72 -6.14
C ALA A 144 -0.86 24.12 -5.32
N ARG A 145 -1.20 23.40 -4.25
CA ARG A 145 -2.29 23.76 -3.34
C ARG A 145 -1.99 25.06 -2.59
N LEU A 146 -0.75 25.23 -2.08
CA LEU A 146 -0.33 26.46 -1.41
C LEU A 146 -0.38 27.64 -2.38
N GLN A 147 0.12 27.47 -3.61
CA GLN A 147 0.06 28.52 -4.64
C GLN A 147 -1.39 28.89 -4.99
N ALA A 148 -2.29 27.91 -5.12
CA ALA A 148 -3.70 28.15 -5.37
C ALA A 148 -4.39 28.91 -4.21
N LEU A 149 -4.03 28.59 -2.97
CA LEU A 149 -4.51 29.31 -1.78
C LEU A 149 -3.97 30.75 -1.73
N THR A 150 -2.68 30.92 -2.01
CA THR A 150 -2.03 32.25 -2.03
C THR A 150 -2.55 33.13 -3.16
N ALA A 151 -2.88 32.54 -4.32
CA ALA A 151 -3.48 33.27 -5.45
C ALA A 151 -4.90 33.76 -5.14
N ARG A 152 -5.65 33.10 -4.22
CA ARG A 152 -6.97 33.59 -3.75
C ARG A 152 -6.87 34.81 -2.84
N ILE A 153 -5.76 35.00 -2.15
CA ILE A 153 -5.47 36.21 -1.39
C ILE A 153 -4.90 37.20 -2.40
N ARG A 154 -5.73 38.17 -2.85
CA ARG A 154 -5.23 39.24 -3.74
C ARG A 154 -4.10 39.98 -3.01
N PRO A 155 -2.81 39.81 -3.40
CA PRO A 155 -1.69 40.40 -2.67
C PRO A 155 -1.81 41.93 -2.56
N HIS A 156 -2.34 42.51 -3.62
CA HIS A 156 -2.58 43.95 -3.69
C HIS A 156 -3.59 44.45 -2.64
N PHE A 157 -4.59 43.64 -2.29
CA PHE A 157 -5.55 44.02 -1.22
C PHE A 157 -4.88 44.00 0.16
N LEU A 158 -4.04 42.98 0.40
CA LEU A 158 -3.31 42.87 1.67
C LEU A 158 -2.33 44.04 1.86
N PHE A 159 -1.57 44.39 0.82
CA PHE A 159 -0.65 45.54 0.85
C PHE A 159 -1.39 46.86 1.03
N ASN A 160 -2.52 47.03 0.37
CA ASN A 160 -3.32 48.28 0.51
C ASN A 160 -3.94 48.39 1.90
N SER A 161 -4.47 47.31 2.48
CA SER A 161 -5.00 47.34 3.86
C SER A 161 -3.92 47.54 4.88
N LEU A 162 -2.72 46.97 4.72
CA LEU A 162 -1.58 47.18 5.60
C LEU A 162 -1.07 48.63 5.55
N ASN A 163 -0.98 49.19 4.36
CA ASN A 163 -0.60 50.61 4.17
C ASN A 163 -1.64 51.57 4.75
N ALA A 164 -2.94 51.26 4.64
CA ALA A 164 -4.00 52.05 5.25
C ALA A 164 -3.90 52.02 6.79
N VAL A 165 -3.64 50.87 7.39
CA VAL A 165 -3.44 50.74 8.83
C VAL A 165 -2.17 51.51 9.29
N LEU A 166 -1.07 51.38 8.57
CA LEU A 166 0.18 52.08 8.84
C LEU A 166 0.02 53.60 8.73
N SER A 167 -0.79 54.09 7.78
CA SER A 167 -1.06 55.53 7.66
C SER A 167 -1.90 56.08 8.83
N LEU A 168 -2.84 55.27 9.34
CA LEU A 168 -3.63 55.60 10.53
C LEU A 168 -2.76 55.72 11.81
N ILE A 169 -1.84 54.78 12.00
CA ILE A 169 -0.91 54.74 13.16
C ILE A 169 0.07 55.94 13.13
N ARG A 170 0.42 56.43 11.93
CA ARG A 170 1.33 57.59 11.80
C ARG A 170 0.63 58.96 11.92
N ALA A 171 -0.71 58.94 11.88
CA ALA A 171 -1.50 60.19 11.96
C ALA A 171 -1.91 60.56 13.41
N GLU A 172 -1.63 59.69 14.38
CA GLU A 172 -1.70 59.95 15.81
C GLU A 172 -0.30 60.34 16.36
#